data_2a839647873e425c68ab297ea33c54f7
#
_entry.id   2a839647873e425c68ab297ea33c54f7
#
_cell.length_a   1.000
_cell.length_b   1.000
_cell.length_c   1.000
_cell.angle_alpha   90.00
_cell.angle_beta   90.00
_cell.angle_gamma   90.00
#
_symmetry.space_group_name_H-M   'P 1'
#
loop_
_entity.id
_entity.type
_entity.pdbx_description
1 polymer ?
#
loop_
_entity_poly.entity_id
_entity_poly.type
_entity_poly.pdbx_seq_one_letter_code
_entity_poly.pdbx_strand_id
1 'polypeptide(L)'
;LKDFINIPVSIILGIALGSVAGYLLSLFFETAYAHSHMVRNSLKVIVVMGVAFLLMSIETWLKPVVSVSGLLAVISMACVLKLKCTASVSARLSQKFGKLWLAAEVLLFVLVGASVDIRYTLKAGPAALAMIFAALLIRTLGVSLCVTGTNLTWRERLFCSIAYLPKATVQAAIGSVPMAMGLSCGQIVLSVAVLGILITA
;
A
#
# COMPACT_ATOMS: atom_id res chain seq x y z
N LEU A 1 16.93 -20.83 -1.30
CA LEU A 1 17.68 -20.26 -0.14
C LEU A 1 18.03 -18.79 -0.36
N LYS A 2 18.47 -18.36 -1.57
CA LYS A 2 18.78 -16.95 -1.85
C LYS A 2 17.57 -16.03 -1.65
N ASP A 3 16.38 -16.44 -2.04
CA ASP A 3 15.16 -15.63 -1.91
C ASP A 3 14.75 -15.43 -0.44
N PHE A 4 15.00 -16.43 0.43
CA PHE A 4 14.73 -16.32 1.86
C PHE A 4 15.62 -15.28 2.56
N ILE A 5 16.85 -15.11 2.10
CA ILE A 5 17.78 -14.08 2.63
C ILE A 5 17.47 -12.73 2.02
N ASN A 6 17.02 -12.67 0.77
CA ASN A 6 16.70 -11.43 0.09
C ASN A 6 15.48 -10.70 0.71
N ILE A 7 14.52 -11.42 1.31
CA ILE A 7 13.36 -10.79 1.95
C ILE A 7 13.76 -9.90 3.13
N PRO A 8 14.44 -10.39 4.19
CA PRO A 8 14.86 -9.52 5.29
C PRO A 8 15.84 -8.43 4.86
N VAL A 9 16.73 -8.70 3.91
CA VAL A 9 17.66 -7.71 3.36
C VAL A 9 16.89 -6.58 2.68
N SER A 10 15.89 -6.89 1.86
CA SER A 10 15.09 -5.87 1.17
C SER A 10 14.29 -4.99 2.15
N ILE A 11 13.82 -5.57 3.24
CA ILE A 11 13.11 -4.85 4.31
C ILE A 11 14.06 -3.87 4.99
N ILE A 12 15.22 -4.34 5.45
CA ILE A 12 16.21 -3.52 6.17
C ILE A 12 16.71 -2.38 5.28
N LEU A 13 17.09 -2.69 4.03
CA LEU A 13 17.57 -1.68 3.08
C LEU A 13 16.47 -0.68 2.73
N GLY A 14 15.24 -1.12 2.53
CA GLY A 14 14.10 -0.24 2.30
C GLY A 14 13.89 0.73 3.46
N ILE A 15 13.87 0.22 4.70
CA ILE A 15 13.73 1.05 5.90
C ILE A 15 14.90 2.04 6.04
N ALA A 16 16.14 1.59 5.85
CA ALA A 16 17.32 2.44 5.96
C ALA A 16 17.29 3.57 4.93
N LEU A 17 17.05 3.25 3.67
CA LEU A 17 17.03 4.19 2.55
C LEU A 17 15.88 5.20 2.70
N GLY A 18 14.70 4.75 3.11
CA GLY A 18 13.56 5.61 3.38
C GLY A 18 13.79 6.53 4.59
N SER A 19 14.41 6.02 5.65
CA SER A 19 14.73 6.81 6.83
C SER A 19 15.74 7.92 6.53
N VAL A 20 16.76 7.63 5.73
CA VAL A 20 17.73 8.64 5.28
C VAL A 20 17.04 9.71 4.42
N ALA A 21 16.21 9.30 3.45
CA ALA A 21 15.46 10.22 2.62
C ALA A 21 14.51 11.11 3.45
N GLY A 22 13.80 10.53 4.41
CA GLY A 22 12.91 11.26 5.33
C GLY A 22 13.66 12.26 6.20
N TYR A 23 14.85 11.88 6.69
CA TYR A 23 15.70 12.77 7.49
C TYR A 23 16.22 13.96 6.65
N LEU A 24 16.71 13.69 5.44
CA LEU A 24 17.16 14.76 4.53
C LEU A 24 16.01 15.71 4.17
N LEU A 25 14.82 15.19 3.91
CA LEU A 25 13.64 16.04 3.66
C LEU A 25 13.24 16.87 4.89
N SER A 26 13.35 16.31 6.10
CA SER A 26 13.06 17.06 7.32
C SER A 26 14.04 18.21 7.51
N LEU A 27 15.33 17.98 7.31
CA LEU A 27 16.35 19.02 7.34
C LEU A 27 16.09 20.10 6.29
N PHE A 28 15.75 19.69 5.07
CA PHE A 28 15.43 20.64 4.00
C PHE A 28 14.23 21.53 4.39
N PHE A 29 13.18 20.96 4.98
CA PHE A 29 12.01 21.75 5.37
C PHE A 29 12.26 22.64 6.57
N GLU A 30 13.11 22.24 7.52
CA GLU A 30 13.48 23.05 8.69
C GLU A 30 14.44 24.17 8.31
N THR A 31 15.46 23.89 7.49
CA THR A 31 16.41 24.91 7.00
C THR A 31 15.71 25.96 6.16
N ALA A 32 14.80 25.56 5.28
CA ALA A 32 13.99 26.47 4.48
C ALA A 32 13.06 27.33 5.37
N TYR A 33 12.61 26.82 6.50
CA TYR A 33 11.78 27.55 7.46
C TYR A 33 12.60 28.58 8.25
N ALA A 34 13.84 28.24 8.65
CA ALA A 34 14.73 29.10 9.40
C ALA A 34 15.21 30.32 8.61
N HIS A 35 15.28 30.23 7.27
CA HIS A 35 15.73 31.32 6.39
C HIS A 35 14.59 32.21 5.86
N SER A 36 13.47 32.32 6.54
CA SER A 36 12.30 33.15 6.15
C SER A 36 11.72 32.87 4.75
N HIS A 37 12.23 31.92 4.02
CA HIS A 37 11.66 31.50 2.74
C HIS A 37 10.57 30.47 3.03
N MET A 38 9.34 30.96 3.23
CA MET A 38 8.18 30.09 3.41
C MET A 38 7.99 29.20 2.18
N VAL A 39 8.55 28.01 2.21
CA VAL A 39 8.27 27.01 1.17
C VAL A 39 6.77 26.71 1.17
N ARG A 40 6.13 27.08 0.07
CA ARG A 40 4.69 26.92 -0.12
C ARG A 40 4.30 25.46 0.14
N ASN A 41 3.24 25.24 0.92
CA ASN A 41 2.80 23.90 1.30
C ASN A 41 2.55 22.95 0.11
N SER A 42 2.21 23.49 -1.06
CA SER A 42 2.06 22.71 -2.29
C SER A 42 3.41 22.19 -2.82
N LEU A 43 4.47 22.99 -2.70
CA LEU A 43 5.81 22.59 -3.10
C LEU A 43 6.33 21.43 -2.22
N LYS A 44 6.05 21.47 -0.91
CA LYS A 44 6.41 20.38 0.00
C LYS A 44 5.78 19.04 -0.41
N VAL A 45 4.51 19.07 -0.85
CA VAL A 45 3.82 17.86 -1.33
C VAL A 45 4.47 17.33 -2.61
N ILE A 46 4.81 18.23 -3.55
CA ILE A 46 5.47 17.85 -4.81
C ILE A 46 6.84 17.24 -4.55
N VAL A 47 7.63 17.83 -3.65
CA VAL A 47 8.96 17.31 -3.28
C VAL A 47 8.85 15.94 -2.62
N VAL A 48 7.95 15.77 -1.67
CA VAL A 48 7.73 14.46 -1.02
C VAL A 48 7.28 13.41 -2.03
N MET A 49 6.37 13.76 -2.94
CA MET A 49 5.94 12.87 -4.03
C MET A 49 7.10 12.52 -4.97
N GLY A 50 7.89 13.52 -5.38
CA GLY A 50 9.06 13.31 -6.23
C GLY A 50 10.06 12.34 -5.61
N VAL A 51 10.38 12.53 -4.32
CA VAL A 51 11.28 11.61 -3.60
C VAL A 51 10.66 10.22 -3.44
N ALA A 52 9.34 10.12 -3.21
CA ALA A 52 8.67 8.81 -3.17
C ALA A 52 8.78 8.07 -4.51
N PHE A 53 8.57 8.74 -5.63
CA PHE A 53 8.77 8.15 -6.96
C PHE A 53 10.23 7.79 -7.23
N LEU A 54 11.19 8.60 -6.78
CA LEU A 54 12.62 8.26 -6.87
C LEU A 54 12.94 6.98 -6.08
N LEU A 55 12.41 6.82 -4.87
CA LEU A 55 12.60 5.61 -4.07
C LEU A 55 12.03 4.37 -4.77
N MET A 56 10.87 4.49 -5.39
CA MET A 56 10.27 3.42 -6.20
C MET A 56 11.09 3.11 -7.46
N SER A 57 11.65 4.14 -8.11
CA SER A 57 12.54 3.98 -9.27
C SER A 57 13.86 3.30 -8.88
N ILE A 58 14.42 3.64 -7.73
CA ILE A 58 15.64 3.02 -7.18
C ILE A 58 15.41 1.52 -6.95
N GLU A 59 14.25 1.10 -6.42
CA GLU A 59 13.88 -0.31 -6.30
C GLU A 59 14.00 -1.03 -7.65
N THR A 60 13.42 -0.44 -8.70
CA THR A 60 13.40 -1.04 -10.04
C THR A 60 14.81 -1.12 -10.63
N TRP A 61 15.63 -0.11 -10.39
CA TRP A 61 16.98 -0.02 -10.91
C TRP A 61 17.96 -0.94 -10.17
N LEU A 62 17.82 -1.08 -8.84
CA LEU A 62 18.68 -1.96 -8.05
C LEU A 62 18.24 -3.44 -8.07
N LYS A 63 17.04 -3.74 -8.54
CA LYS A 63 16.47 -5.10 -8.57
C LYS A 63 17.41 -6.19 -9.13
N PRO A 64 18.24 -5.96 -10.17
CA PRO A 64 19.16 -6.96 -10.66
C PRO A 64 20.36 -7.24 -9.73
N VAL A 65 20.70 -6.30 -8.83
CA VAL A 65 21.88 -6.39 -7.95
C VAL A 65 21.48 -6.73 -6.53
N VAL A 66 20.53 -5.99 -5.97
CA VAL A 66 20.07 -6.12 -4.58
C VAL A 66 18.58 -5.87 -4.52
N SER A 67 17.86 -6.72 -3.80
CA SER A 67 16.43 -6.50 -3.52
C SER A 67 16.28 -5.37 -2.50
N VAL A 68 15.58 -4.30 -2.88
CA VAL A 68 15.20 -3.19 -2.00
C VAL A 68 13.69 -3.05 -2.07
N SER A 69 13.01 -2.85 -0.95
CA SER A 69 11.57 -2.59 -0.93
C SER A 69 11.30 -1.08 -0.98
N GLY A 70 10.91 -0.58 -2.14
CA GLY A 70 10.55 0.84 -2.33
C GLY A 70 9.33 1.26 -1.52
N LEU A 71 8.33 0.38 -1.40
CA LEU A 71 7.15 0.66 -0.56
C LEU A 71 7.53 0.88 0.90
N LEU A 72 8.39 0.02 1.47
CA LEU A 72 8.89 0.20 2.83
C LEU A 72 9.75 1.44 2.96
N ALA A 73 10.52 1.78 1.93
CA ALA A 73 11.27 3.03 1.90
C ALA A 73 10.36 4.25 1.96
N VAL A 74 9.26 4.28 1.19
CA VAL A 74 8.29 5.37 1.23
C VAL A 74 7.59 5.45 2.60
N ILE A 75 7.21 4.32 3.20
CA ILE A 75 6.61 4.28 4.53
C ILE A 75 7.59 4.82 5.58
N SER A 76 8.84 4.36 5.57
CA SER A 76 9.87 4.79 6.51
C SER A 76 10.18 6.29 6.36
N MET A 77 10.26 6.78 5.13
CA MET A 77 10.39 8.20 4.83
C MET A 77 9.25 9.02 5.45
N ALA A 78 8.00 8.56 5.28
CA ALA A 78 6.82 9.23 5.84
C ALA A 78 6.81 9.20 7.38
N CYS A 79 7.23 8.09 8.00
CA CYS A 79 7.36 7.97 9.44
C CYS A 79 8.40 8.95 10.01
N VAL A 80 9.59 9.01 9.41
CA VAL A 80 10.65 9.93 9.84
C VAL A 80 10.23 11.39 9.65
N LEU A 81 9.59 11.74 8.52
CA LEU A 81 9.02 13.06 8.32
C LEU A 81 8.01 13.42 9.41
N LYS A 82 7.12 12.50 9.75
CA LYS A 82 6.11 12.73 10.81
C LYS A 82 6.74 12.94 12.17
N LEU A 83 7.83 12.24 12.48
CA LEU A 83 8.53 12.31 13.78
C LEU A 83 9.42 13.55 13.89
N LYS A 84 10.03 13.98 12.80
CA LYS A 84 11.03 15.06 12.81
C LYS A 84 10.48 16.43 12.46
N CYS A 85 9.51 16.52 11.54
CA CYS A 85 8.90 17.79 11.19
C CYS A 85 8.00 18.34 12.30
N THR A 86 7.88 19.68 12.34
CA THR A 86 6.94 20.37 13.23
C THR A 86 5.50 19.88 13.02
N ALA A 87 4.73 19.80 14.11
CA ALA A 87 3.37 19.26 14.09
C ALA A 87 2.48 19.96 13.04
N SER A 88 2.66 21.26 12.85
CA SER A 88 1.91 22.05 11.85
C SER A 88 2.21 21.63 10.40
N VAL A 89 3.47 21.33 10.08
CA VAL A 89 3.89 20.87 8.74
C VAL A 89 3.37 19.44 8.50
N SER A 90 3.53 18.57 9.48
CA SER A 90 3.04 17.19 9.41
C SER A 90 1.53 17.12 9.21
N ALA A 91 0.75 17.89 9.96
CA ALA A 91 -0.71 17.93 9.84
C ALA A 91 -1.16 18.44 8.45
N ARG A 92 -0.51 19.50 7.95
CA ARG A 92 -0.82 20.05 6.61
C ARG A 92 -0.47 19.09 5.48
N LEU A 93 0.66 18.38 5.58
CA LEU A 93 1.04 17.34 4.61
C LEU A 93 0.02 16.22 4.64
N SER A 94 -0.31 15.69 5.81
CA SER A 94 -1.31 14.63 5.99
C SER A 94 -2.67 15.01 5.36
N GLN A 95 -3.14 16.22 5.61
CA GLN A 95 -4.40 16.70 5.04
C GLN A 95 -4.37 16.78 3.51
N LYS A 96 -3.25 17.24 2.93
CA LYS A 96 -3.10 17.33 1.47
C LYS A 96 -2.97 15.96 0.82
N PHE A 97 -2.17 15.07 1.42
CA PHE A 97 -2.05 13.69 0.95
C PHE A 97 -3.37 12.93 1.07
N GLY A 98 -4.17 13.17 2.12
CA GLY A 98 -5.50 12.60 2.24
C GLY A 98 -6.45 13.00 1.09
N LYS A 99 -6.38 14.27 0.63
CA LYS A 99 -7.16 14.71 -0.54
C LYS A 99 -6.66 14.10 -1.85
N LEU A 100 -5.33 13.97 -2.01
CA LEU A 100 -4.73 13.30 -3.17
C LEU A 100 -5.07 11.81 -3.19
N TRP A 101 -5.09 11.17 -2.02
CA TRP A 101 -5.48 9.77 -1.87
C TRP A 101 -6.89 9.52 -2.41
N LEU A 102 -7.85 10.36 -2.04
CA LEU A 102 -9.23 10.21 -2.50
C LEU A 102 -9.32 10.23 -4.04
N ALA A 103 -8.63 11.16 -4.70
CA ALA A 103 -8.59 11.23 -6.16
C ALA A 103 -7.88 10.01 -6.77
N ALA A 104 -6.74 9.61 -6.19
CA ALA A 104 -5.99 8.45 -6.65
C ALA A 104 -6.77 7.14 -6.48
N GLU A 105 -7.53 7.01 -5.40
CA GLU A 105 -8.38 5.85 -5.12
C GLU A 105 -9.49 5.70 -6.17
N VAL A 106 -10.16 6.78 -6.52
CA VAL A 106 -11.18 6.76 -7.58
C VAL A 106 -10.55 6.36 -8.92
N LEU A 107 -9.41 6.95 -9.28
CA LEU A 107 -8.69 6.58 -10.51
C LEU A 107 -8.27 5.12 -10.52
N LEU A 108 -7.77 4.61 -9.39
CA LEU A 108 -7.38 3.20 -9.25
C LEU A 108 -8.57 2.27 -9.55
N PHE A 109 -9.71 2.50 -8.91
CA PHE A 109 -10.89 1.65 -9.10
C PHE A 109 -11.45 1.74 -10.52
N VAL A 110 -11.46 2.92 -11.13
CA VAL A 110 -11.90 3.10 -12.51
C VAL A 110 -10.98 2.35 -13.47
N LEU A 111 -9.66 2.51 -13.34
CA LEU A 111 -8.68 1.84 -14.21
C LEU A 111 -8.69 0.32 -14.03
N VAL A 112 -8.75 -0.16 -12.79
CA VAL A 112 -8.84 -1.59 -12.49
C VAL A 112 -10.14 -2.16 -13.04
N GLY A 113 -11.26 -1.49 -12.81
CA GLY A 113 -12.56 -1.91 -13.34
C GLY A 113 -12.59 -1.96 -14.87
N ALA A 114 -12.00 -0.97 -15.54
CA ALA A 114 -11.91 -0.93 -17.00
C ALA A 114 -10.97 -2.01 -17.58
N SER A 115 -10.00 -2.49 -16.80
CA SER A 115 -9.04 -3.52 -17.21
C SER A 115 -9.57 -4.95 -17.06
N VAL A 116 -10.73 -5.14 -16.40
CA VAL A 116 -11.32 -6.46 -16.16
C VAL A 116 -12.08 -6.92 -17.40
N ASP A 117 -11.74 -8.09 -17.91
CA ASP A 117 -12.53 -8.77 -18.94
C ASP A 117 -13.56 -9.70 -18.27
N ILE A 118 -14.83 -9.35 -18.42
CA ILE A 118 -15.99 -10.08 -17.86
C ILE A 118 -16.02 -11.54 -18.33
N ARG A 119 -15.50 -11.83 -19.53
CA ARG A 119 -15.45 -13.19 -20.07
C ARG A 119 -14.53 -14.10 -19.26
N TYR A 120 -13.39 -13.57 -18.80
CA TYR A 120 -12.50 -14.31 -17.91
C TYR A 120 -13.08 -14.49 -16.52
N THR A 121 -13.84 -13.50 -16.04
CA THR A 121 -14.55 -13.58 -14.76
C THR A 121 -15.59 -14.70 -14.78
N LEU A 122 -16.34 -14.83 -15.86
CA LEU A 122 -17.32 -15.92 -16.06
C LEU A 122 -16.64 -17.29 -16.25
N LYS A 123 -15.51 -17.35 -16.94
CA LYS A 123 -14.72 -18.58 -17.13
C LYS A 123 -14.04 -19.06 -15.83
N ALA A 124 -13.63 -18.16 -14.95
CA ALA A 124 -13.09 -18.50 -13.64
C ALA A 124 -14.11 -19.25 -12.76
N GLY A 125 -15.41 -19.01 -13.02
CA GLY A 125 -16.53 -19.85 -12.58
C GLY A 125 -16.62 -20.14 -11.08
N PRO A 126 -17.30 -21.24 -10.73
CA PRO A 126 -17.52 -21.60 -9.32
C PRO A 126 -16.24 -21.88 -8.54
N ALA A 127 -15.16 -22.28 -9.20
CA ALA A 127 -13.88 -22.54 -8.56
C ALA A 127 -13.26 -21.27 -7.95
N ALA A 128 -13.34 -20.13 -8.66
CA ALA A 128 -12.87 -18.84 -8.14
C ALA A 128 -13.70 -18.37 -6.93
N LEU A 129 -15.02 -18.56 -6.99
CA LEU A 129 -15.91 -18.27 -5.87
C LEU A 129 -15.57 -19.13 -4.66
N ALA A 130 -15.41 -20.44 -4.85
CA ALA A 130 -15.05 -21.36 -3.78
C ALA A 130 -13.71 -20.97 -3.13
N MET A 131 -12.71 -20.60 -3.94
CA MET A 131 -11.42 -20.14 -3.45
C MET A 131 -11.54 -18.84 -2.64
N ILE A 132 -12.33 -17.87 -3.10
CA ILE A 132 -12.57 -16.63 -2.36
C ILE A 132 -13.25 -16.92 -1.03
N PHE A 133 -14.32 -17.73 -1.01
CA PHE A 133 -15.00 -18.08 0.23
C PHE A 133 -14.10 -18.85 1.20
N ALA A 134 -13.30 -19.80 0.72
CA ALA A 134 -12.33 -20.51 1.54
C ALA A 134 -11.30 -19.56 2.16
N ALA A 135 -10.76 -18.63 1.37
CA ALA A 135 -9.83 -17.62 1.85
C ALA A 135 -10.47 -16.69 2.90
N LEU A 136 -11.72 -16.28 2.70
CA LEU A 136 -12.46 -15.46 3.66
C LEU A 136 -12.73 -16.23 4.96
N LEU A 137 -13.08 -17.50 4.90
CA LEU A 137 -13.27 -18.36 6.08
C LEU A 137 -11.98 -18.49 6.90
N ILE A 138 -10.88 -18.85 6.25
CA ILE A 138 -9.57 -18.98 6.92
C ILE A 138 -9.17 -17.64 7.57
N ARG A 139 -9.40 -16.53 6.89
CA ARG A 139 -9.12 -15.21 7.39
C ARG A 139 -9.98 -14.85 8.60
N THR A 140 -11.30 -15.11 8.54
CA THR A 140 -12.23 -14.89 9.65
C THR A 140 -11.83 -15.71 10.86
N LEU A 141 -11.45 -16.98 10.66
CA LEU A 141 -10.92 -17.84 11.73
C LEU A 141 -9.63 -17.25 12.33
N GLY A 142 -8.71 -16.78 11.48
CA GLY A 142 -7.47 -16.14 11.94
C GLY A 142 -7.74 -14.89 12.80
N VAL A 143 -8.62 -14.01 12.35
CA VAL A 143 -9.02 -12.83 13.13
C VAL A 143 -9.70 -13.22 14.43
N SER A 144 -10.62 -14.17 14.39
CA SER A 144 -11.32 -14.67 15.58
C SER A 144 -10.34 -15.25 16.60
N LEU A 145 -9.35 -16.00 16.18
CA LEU A 145 -8.28 -16.52 17.03
C LEU A 145 -7.45 -15.38 17.66
N CYS A 146 -7.09 -14.38 16.90
CA CYS A 146 -6.32 -13.23 17.40
C CYS A 146 -7.10 -12.43 18.46
N VAL A 147 -8.43 -12.36 18.33
CA VAL A 147 -9.29 -11.62 19.26
C VAL A 147 -9.70 -12.50 20.46
N THR A 148 -9.46 -13.81 20.39
CA THR A 148 -9.72 -14.73 21.52
C THR A 148 -8.73 -14.44 22.65
N GLY A 149 -9.24 -14.27 23.87
CA GLY A 149 -8.42 -13.90 25.04
C GLY A 149 -8.32 -12.40 25.31
N THR A 150 -8.92 -11.54 24.45
CA THR A 150 -9.07 -10.11 24.76
C THR A 150 -10.31 -9.86 25.61
N ASN A 151 -10.33 -8.71 26.32
CA ASN A 151 -11.48 -8.29 27.16
C ASN A 151 -12.68 -7.77 26.34
N LEU A 152 -12.76 -8.14 25.06
CA LEU A 152 -13.85 -7.74 24.16
C LEU A 152 -15.07 -8.64 24.35
N THR A 153 -16.25 -8.05 24.29
CA THR A 153 -17.53 -8.77 24.28
C THR A 153 -17.68 -9.58 22.98
N TRP A 154 -18.54 -10.58 22.98
CA TRP A 154 -18.82 -11.40 21.78
C TRP A 154 -19.22 -10.55 20.57
N ARG A 155 -20.02 -9.50 20.79
CA ARG A 155 -20.47 -8.59 19.71
C ARG A 155 -19.31 -7.79 19.12
N GLU A 156 -18.39 -7.31 19.94
CA GLU A 156 -17.19 -6.60 19.51
C GLU A 156 -16.22 -7.50 18.75
N ARG A 157 -16.05 -8.75 19.19
CA ARG A 157 -15.25 -9.75 18.47
C ARG A 157 -15.82 -10.05 17.09
N LEU A 158 -17.14 -10.20 17.01
CA LEU A 158 -17.84 -10.42 15.74
C LEU A 158 -17.71 -9.20 14.82
N PHE A 159 -17.84 -8.00 15.36
CA PHE A 159 -17.61 -6.75 14.63
C PHE A 159 -16.18 -6.68 14.08
N CYS A 160 -15.16 -6.97 14.89
CA CYS A 160 -13.77 -7.01 14.43
C CYS A 160 -13.58 -8.00 13.28
N SER A 161 -14.16 -9.18 13.37
CA SER A 161 -14.06 -10.21 12.33
C SER A 161 -14.71 -9.75 11.02
N ILE A 162 -15.89 -9.14 11.08
CA ILE A 162 -16.60 -8.62 9.91
C ILE A 162 -15.89 -7.39 9.32
N ALA A 163 -15.47 -6.44 10.16
CA ALA A 163 -14.79 -5.21 9.74
C ALA A 163 -13.44 -5.48 9.06
N TYR A 164 -12.84 -6.64 9.34
CA TYR A 164 -11.57 -7.04 8.73
C TYR A 164 -11.71 -7.79 7.40
N LEU A 165 -12.94 -8.13 7.00
CA LEU A 165 -13.21 -8.83 5.72
C LEU A 165 -12.91 -7.98 4.48
N PRO A 166 -13.39 -6.71 4.39
CA PRO A 166 -13.20 -5.92 3.17
C PRO A 166 -11.73 -5.57 2.94
N LYS A 167 -11.25 -5.77 1.71
CA LYS A 167 -9.95 -5.28 1.24
C LYS A 167 -10.08 -4.88 -0.22
N ALA A 168 -10.34 -3.61 -0.47
CA ALA A 168 -10.58 -3.14 -1.82
C ALA A 168 -9.29 -2.61 -2.48
N THR A 169 -8.69 -1.55 -1.94
CA THR A 169 -7.60 -0.81 -2.59
C THR A 169 -6.32 -1.63 -2.76
N VAL A 170 -5.88 -2.34 -1.72
CA VAL A 170 -4.67 -3.17 -1.79
C VAL A 170 -4.87 -4.35 -2.74
N GLN A 171 -6.04 -4.96 -2.73
CA GLN A 171 -6.37 -6.10 -3.59
C GLN A 171 -6.44 -5.67 -5.05
N ALA A 172 -7.01 -4.50 -5.35
CA ALA A 172 -7.03 -3.92 -6.69
C ALA A 172 -5.61 -3.62 -7.19
N ALA A 173 -4.79 -2.96 -6.37
CA ALA A 173 -3.43 -2.60 -6.73
C ALA A 173 -2.53 -3.83 -6.97
N ILE A 174 -2.53 -4.81 -6.05
CA ILE A 174 -1.70 -6.02 -6.17
C ILE A 174 -2.25 -6.94 -7.27
N GLY A 175 -3.57 -7.04 -7.42
CA GLY A 175 -4.20 -7.87 -8.45
C GLY A 175 -3.88 -7.44 -9.88
N SER A 176 -3.57 -6.17 -10.10
CA SER A 176 -3.20 -5.64 -11.41
C SER A 176 -1.73 -5.90 -11.79
N VAL A 177 -0.85 -6.17 -10.82
CA VAL A 177 0.60 -6.32 -11.03
C VAL A 177 0.95 -7.46 -12.00
N PRO A 178 0.41 -8.69 -11.88
CA PRO A 178 0.72 -9.77 -12.80
C PRO A 178 0.34 -9.45 -14.26
N MET A 179 -0.76 -8.70 -14.44
CA MET A 179 -1.17 -8.23 -15.75
C MET A 179 -0.20 -7.19 -16.31
N ALA A 180 0.23 -6.23 -15.51
CA ALA A 180 1.22 -5.23 -15.88
C ALA A 180 2.60 -5.83 -16.20
N MET A 181 2.94 -6.97 -15.59
CA MET A 181 4.15 -7.75 -15.88
C MET A 181 4.02 -8.63 -17.13
N GLY A 182 2.87 -8.66 -17.81
CA GLY A 182 2.64 -9.45 -19.01
C GLY A 182 2.54 -10.97 -18.76
N LEU A 183 2.24 -11.38 -17.52
CA LEU A 183 2.09 -12.80 -17.20
C LEU A 183 0.80 -13.37 -17.79
N SER A 184 0.85 -14.60 -18.30
CA SER A 184 -0.31 -15.27 -18.90
C SER A 184 -1.50 -15.46 -17.96
N CYS A 185 -1.23 -15.54 -16.65
CA CYS A 185 -2.25 -15.61 -15.60
C CYS A 185 -2.79 -14.24 -15.16
N GLY A 186 -2.24 -13.13 -15.67
CA GLY A 186 -2.56 -11.78 -15.20
C GLY A 186 -4.05 -11.44 -15.24
N GLN A 187 -4.74 -11.77 -16.32
CA GLN A 187 -6.18 -11.56 -16.48
C GLN A 187 -7.01 -12.35 -15.45
N ILE A 188 -6.62 -13.59 -15.17
CA ILE A 188 -7.33 -14.44 -14.20
C ILE A 188 -7.16 -13.87 -12.80
N VAL A 189 -5.92 -13.50 -12.43
CA VAL A 189 -5.62 -12.93 -11.11
C VAL A 189 -6.36 -11.62 -10.90
N LEU A 190 -6.39 -10.73 -11.90
CA LEU A 190 -7.12 -9.48 -11.83
C LEU A 190 -8.64 -9.72 -11.69
N SER A 191 -9.20 -10.62 -12.48
CA SER A 191 -10.62 -10.96 -12.43
C SER A 191 -11.02 -11.52 -11.07
N VAL A 192 -10.22 -12.42 -10.49
CA VAL A 192 -10.46 -12.98 -9.15
C VAL A 192 -10.32 -11.91 -8.06
N ALA A 193 -9.35 -11.00 -8.20
CA ALA A 193 -9.18 -9.89 -7.26
C ALA A 193 -10.41 -8.96 -7.26
N VAL A 194 -10.91 -8.59 -8.45
CA VAL A 194 -12.09 -7.73 -8.57
C VAL A 194 -13.36 -8.43 -8.09
N LEU A 195 -13.53 -9.72 -8.40
CA LEU A 195 -14.63 -10.53 -7.83
C LEU A 195 -14.58 -10.52 -6.30
N GLY A 196 -13.39 -10.70 -5.72
CA GLY A 196 -13.20 -10.64 -4.28
C GLY A 196 -13.60 -9.29 -3.69
N ILE A 197 -13.30 -8.19 -4.37
CA ILE A 197 -13.73 -6.84 -3.97
C ILE A 197 -15.25 -6.73 -4.00
N LEU A 198 -15.89 -7.14 -5.10
CA LEU A 198 -17.35 -7.07 -5.26
C LEU A 198 -18.11 -7.89 -4.21
N ILE A 199 -17.54 -8.99 -3.75
CA ILE A 199 -18.17 -9.85 -2.72
C ILE A 199 -17.98 -9.28 -1.32
N THR A 200 -16.88 -8.55 -1.06
CA THR A 200 -16.49 -8.11 0.28
C THR A 200 -16.71 -6.63 0.56
N ALA A 201 -16.93 -5.81 -0.44
CA ALA A 201 -17.25 -4.38 -0.31
C ALA A 201 -18.76 -4.17 -0.17
#